data_8f127959bf14ec39a2ad8e9332e3c5d7
#
_entry.id   8f127959bf14ec39a2ad8e9332e3c5d7
#
_cell.length_a   1.000
_cell.length_b   1.000
_cell.length_c   1.000
_cell.angle_alpha   90.00
_cell.angle_beta   90.00
_cell.angle_gamma   90.00
#
_symmetry.space_group_name_H-M   'P 1'
#
loop_
_entity.id
_entity.type
_entity.pdbx_description
1 polymer ?
#
loop_
_entity_poly.entity_id
_entity_poly.type
_entity_poly.pdbx_seq_one_letter_code
_entity_poly.pdbx_strand_id
1 'polypeptide(L)'
;MNIKQVKQEIIDTVQAYLLKNEYDEYVIPRVHQRPVLLLGAPGIGKTQIMEQAARECGVALVAYTITHHTRQSAIGLPFISKKEYGGREYSATEYTMSEIVASIYDRMRETGLTEGILFIDEINCVSETLAPAMLQFLQCKTFGNHEIPKGWVIVAAGNPPEYNKSVRDFDVVTLDRVKKITVEPDYRVWKEYAFKENIHPAILSYLELRNNCFYQMETTIDGKQFATPRGWEDLSRIMEVYEKLDKNITADVVGQYIQHERIAKEFAEYYELYQKYQQDYQIAEILKGQPSEAMVKKVSHASFDERVSVVNLLFSGVRQAVRDAVLQEDVLEKVFEVLKSLKEPQESGNLVQRLGDFVDNLRAERERKQTEGLLERREDRTIRKAVEVLEGYVTLLKKEQTENWEEAFDIVKNAFGEYRASWDAVWDESGSTLEYAFDFMEAAFYNSQEMVIFVSGINTDYSCVRFLETYECERYIRYNRDLLFEDASQEIRRRIEEL
;
A
#
# COMPACT_ATOMS: atom_id res chain seq x y z
N MET A 1 3.09 19.05 1.02
CA MET A 1 1.97 18.12 1.33
C MET A 1 2.56 16.75 1.61
N ASN A 2 1.99 16.01 2.59
CA ASN A 2 2.40 14.61 2.78
C ASN A 2 1.79 13.67 1.71
N ILE A 3 2.29 12.44 1.64
CA ILE A 3 1.94 11.49 0.56
C ILE A 3 0.45 11.12 0.54
N LYS A 4 -0.23 11.09 1.69
CA LYS A 4 -1.68 10.79 1.81
C LYS A 4 -2.53 11.93 1.23
N GLN A 5 -2.16 13.17 1.54
CA GLN A 5 -2.81 14.37 0.98
C GLN A 5 -2.60 14.45 -0.54
N VAL A 6 -1.38 14.12 -1.00
CA VAL A 6 -1.07 14.09 -2.44
C VAL A 6 -1.89 13.03 -3.16
N LYS A 7 -2.02 11.83 -2.59
CA LYS A 7 -2.88 10.77 -3.15
C LYS A 7 -4.32 11.26 -3.30
N GLN A 8 -4.89 11.86 -2.25
CA GLN A 8 -6.26 12.37 -2.30
C GLN A 8 -6.41 13.46 -3.37
N GLU A 9 -5.47 14.39 -3.46
CA GLU A 9 -5.48 15.47 -4.44
C GLU A 9 -5.40 14.93 -5.89
N ILE A 10 -4.71 13.81 -6.10
CA ILE A 10 -4.68 13.13 -7.40
C ILE A 10 -6.03 12.49 -7.70
N ILE A 11 -6.62 11.78 -6.73
CA ILE A 11 -7.95 11.18 -6.87
C ILE A 11 -8.99 12.25 -7.22
N ASP A 12 -9.03 13.35 -6.46
CA ASP A 12 -9.94 14.47 -6.70
C ASP A 12 -9.73 15.09 -8.10
N THR A 13 -8.46 15.19 -8.53
CA THR A 13 -8.13 15.71 -9.86
C THR A 13 -8.59 14.75 -10.96
N VAL A 14 -8.36 13.44 -10.81
CA VAL A 14 -8.79 12.43 -11.78
C VAL A 14 -10.31 12.43 -11.87
N GLN A 15 -11.02 12.40 -10.76
CA GLN A 15 -12.49 12.45 -10.72
C GLN A 15 -13.03 13.73 -11.38
N ALA A 16 -12.44 14.90 -11.10
CA ALA A 16 -12.85 16.16 -11.70
C ALA A 16 -12.62 16.21 -13.22
N TYR A 17 -11.51 15.62 -13.70
CA TYR A 17 -11.17 15.60 -15.12
C TYR A 17 -11.95 14.55 -15.92
N LEU A 18 -12.41 13.49 -15.27
CA LEU A 18 -13.22 12.43 -15.88
C LEU A 18 -14.73 12.65 -15.71
N LEU A 19 -15.14 13.69 -14.97
CA LEU A 19 -16.56 14.02 -14.82
C LEU A 19 -17.17 14.38 -16.17
N LYS A 20 -18.26 13.69 -16.53
CA LYS A 20 -19.00 13.89 -17.78
C LYS A 20 -20.33 14.58 -17.54
N ASN A 21 -20.79 15.32 -18.53
CA ASN A 21 -22.10 15.93 -18.55
C ASN A 21 -23.17 14.96 -19.10
N GLU A 22 -24.41 15.40 -19.21
CA GLU A 22 -25.55 14.60 -19.71
C GLU A 22 -25.38 14.13 -21.17
N TYR A 23 -24.41 14.71 -21.90
CA TYR A 23 -24.09 14.38 -23.30
C TYR A 23 -22.86 13.48 -23.43
N ASP A 24 -22.37 12.87 -22.32
CA ASP A 24 -21.15 12.05 -22.26
C ASP A 24 -19.86 12.82 -22.64
N GLU A 25 -19.87 14.15 -22.48
CA GLU A 25 -18.70 14.99 -22.71
C GLU A 25 -18.05 15.37 -21.37
N TYR A 26 -16.71 15.43 -21.34
CA TYR A 26 -15.99 15.86 -20.14
C TYR A 26 -16.31 17.31 -19.80
N VAL A 27 -16.76 17.57 -18.57
CA VAL A 27 -17.13 18.91 -18.07
C VAL A 27 -15.95 19.87 -18.15
N ILE A 28 -14.73 19.40 -17.87
CA ILE A 28 -13.51 20.16 -18.07
C ILE A 28 -12.89 19.71 -19.41
N PRO A 29 -12.93 20.54 -20.46
CA PRO A 29 -12.32 20.18 -21.74
C PRO A 29 -10.84 19.88 -21.60
N ARG A 30 -10.32 18.93 -22.39
CA ARG A 30 -8.94 18.44 -22.33
C ARG A 30 -7.89 19.56 -22.35
N VAL A 31 -8.14 20.66 -23.09
CA VAL A 31 -7.23 21.82 -23.18
C VAL A 31 -7.05 22.53 -21.84
N HIS A 32 -8.05 22.44 -20.96
CA HIS A 32 -8.04 23.06 -19.63
C HIS A 32 -7.64 22.10 -18.51
N GLN A 33 -7.48 20.81 -18.81
CA GLN A 33 -6.97 19.82 -17.87
C GLN A 33 -5.45 19.96 -17.74
N ARG A 34 -4.97 20.60 -16.69
CA ARG A 34 -3.53 20.77 -16.44
C ARG A 34 -2.90 19.44 -16.04
N PRO A 35 -1.76 19.03 -16.62
CA PRO A 35 -0.98 17.90 -16.08
C PRO A 35 -0.58 18.16 -14.64
N VAL A 36 -0.63 17.12 -13.80
CA VAL A 36 -0.14 17.20 -12.42
C VAL A 36 1.38 17.00 -12.42
N LEU A 37 2.11 17.85 -11.71
CA LEU A 37 3.56 17.74 -11.54
C LEU A 37 3.90 17.55 -10.06
N LEU A 38 4.34 16.34 -9.70
CA LEU A 38 4.78 15.99 -8.36
C LEU A 38 6.27 16.25 -8.21
N LEU A 39 6.66 17.17 -7.34
CA LEU A 39 8.05 17.42 -6.99
C LEU A 39 8.31 16.99 -5.55
N GLY A 40 9.27 16.11 -5.35
CA GLY A 40 9.61 15.63 -4.01
C GLY A 40 10.83 14.71 -4.01
N ALA A 41 11.32 14.46 -2.81
CA ALA A 41 12.48 13.63 -2.58
C ALA A 41 12.38 12.22 -3.20
N PRO A 42 13.49 11.56 -3.54
CA PRO A 42 13.46 10.18 -4.00
C PRO A 42 13.05 9.22 -2.87
N GLY A 43 12.39 8.11 -3.23
CA GLY A 43 12.07 7.03 -2.31
C GLY A 43 10.90 7.28 -1.34
N ILE A 44 10.11 8.36 -1.53
CA ILE A 44 8.96 8.70 -0.67
C ILE A 44 7.61 8.13 -1.15
N GLY A 45 7.60 7.26 -2.16
CA GLY A 45 6.41 6.55 -2.60
C GLY A 45 5.59 7.21 -3.71
N LYS A 46 6.14 8.19 -4.47
CA LYS A 46 5.42 8.87 -5.57
C LYS A 46 4.81 7.92 -6.59
N THR A 47 5.53 6.88 -6.97
CA THR A 47 5.04 5.87 -7.93
C THR A 47 3.95 4.98 -7.33
N GLN A 48 4.10 4.57 -6.06
CA GLN A 48 3.14 3.72 -5.36
C GLN A 48 1.76 4.36 -5.19
N ILE A 49 1.71 5.67 -4.94
CA ILE A 49 0.41 6.36 -4.82
C ILE A 49 -0.34 6.43 -6.15
N MET A 50 0.34 6.34 -7.29
CA MET A 50 -0.31 6.29 -8.60
C MET A 50 -1.09 4.99 -8.79
N GLU A 51 -0.50 3.87 -8.38
CA GLU A 51 -1.18 2.56 -8.41
C GLU A 51 -2.41 2.56 -7.49
N GLN A 52 -2.28 3.15 -6.29
CA GLN A 52 -3.38 3.26 -5.35
C GLN A 52 -4.49 4.19 -5.88
N ALA A 53 -4.14 5.37 -6.42
CA ALA A 53 -5.10 6.31 -6.96
C ALA A 53 -5.83 5.75 -8.19
N ALA A 54 -5.12 5.08 -9.10
CA ALA A 54 -5.73 4.44 -10.26
C ALA A 54 -6.74 3.36 -9.83
N ARG A 55 -6.37 2.55 -8.82
CA ARG A 55 -7.24 1.51 -8.25
C ARG A 55 -8.49 2.09 -7.61
N GLU A 56 -8.34 3.12 -6.76
CA GLU A 56 -9.46 3.77 -6.08
C GLU A 56 -10.41 4.50 -7.05
N CYS A 57 -9.88 5.02 -8.16
CA CYS A 57 -10.68 5.62 -9.23
C CYS A 57 -11.27 4.59 -10.20
N GLY A 58 -10.84 3.32 -10.16
CA GLY A 58 -11.26 2.30 -11.12
C GLY A 58 -10.79 2.56 -12.55
N VAL A 59 -9.62 3.19 -12.75
CA VAL A 59 -9.07 3.57 -14.04
C VAL A 59 -7.76 2.84 -14.34
N ALA A 60 -7.39 2.75 -15.62
CA ALA A 60 -6.12 2.14 -16.01
C ALA A 60 -4.92 2.99 -15.61
N LEU A 61 -3.77 2.35 -15.39
CA LEU A 61 -2.50 3.03 -15.15
C LEU A 61 -1.47 2.59 -16.20
N VAL A 62 -0.81 3.59 -16.81
CA VAL A 62 0.44 3.41 -17.56
C VAL A 62 1.52 4.21 -16.84
N ALA A 63 2.52 3.50 -16.29
CA ALA A 63 3.67 4.11 -15.62
C ALA A 63 4.89 4.02 -16.54
N TYR A 64 5.54 5.16 -16.76
CA TYR A 64 6.63 5.29 -17.71
C TYR A 64 7.82 6.04 -17.09
N THR A 65 9.00 5.44 -17.08
CA THR A 65 10.23 6.11 -16.64
C THR A 65 10.96 6.66 -17.85
N ILE A 66 11.04 7.97 -17.96
CA ILE A 66 11.49 8.64 -19.19
C ILE A 66 13.02 8.64 -19.40
N THR A 67 13.80 8.41 -18.35
CA THR A 67 15.28 8.49 -18.38
C THR A 67 15.93 7.51 -19.34
N HIS A 68 15.29 6.39 -19.63
CA HIS A 68 15.80 5.36 -20.54
C HIS A 68 15.45 5.62 -22.01
N HIS A 69 14.70 6.70 -22.29
CA HIS A 69 14.21 6.99 -23.63
C HIS A 69 15.07 7.99 -24.38
N THR A 70 15.30 7.67 -25.66
CA THR A 70 15.85 8.60 -26.61
C THR A 70 14.73 9.48 -27.19
N ARG A 71 15.09 10.59 -27.81
CA ARG A 71 14.10 11.41 -28.53
C ARG A 71 13.30 10.60 -29.55
N GLN A 72 13.95 9.65 -30.22
CA GLN A 72 13.33 8.81 -31.25
C GLN A 72 12.31 7.82 -30.69
N SER A 73 12.59 7.17 -29.56
CA SER A 73 11.63 6.27 -28.91
C SER A 73 10.45 7.02 -28.30
N ALA A 74 10.68 8.20 -27.71
CA ALA A 74 9.64 9.01 -27.08
C ALA A 74 8.72 9.71 -28.08
N ILE A 75 9.24 10.26 -29.20
CA ILE A 75 8.45 11.01 -30.18
C ILE A 75 8.00 10.14 -31.35
N GLY A 76 8.71 9.07 -31.65
CA GLY A 76 8.58 8.26 -32.86
C GLY A 76 9.67 8.54 -33.91
N LEU A 77 9.82 7.64 -34.86
CA LEU A 77 10.76 7.78 -35.97
C LEU A 77 10.12 8.59 -37.11
N PRO A 78 10.84 9.57 -37.69
CA PRO A 78 10.34 10.26 -38.85
C PRO A 78 10.37 9.35 -40.08
N PHE A 79 9.31 9.36 -40.86
CA PHE A 79 9.26 8.73 -42.18
C PHE A 79 8.63 9.68 -43.20
N ILE A 80 8.94 9.44 -44.48
CA ILE A 80 8.45 10.25 -45.56
C ILE A 80 7.17 9.62 -46.12
N SER A 81 6.05 10.34 -46.05
CA SER A 81 4.78 9.99 -46.67
C SER A 81 4.51 10.92 -47.85
N LYS A 82 3.77 10.44 -48.88
CA LYS A 82 3.29 11.27 -49.98
C LYS A 82 1.89 11.71 -49.67
N LYS A 83 1.65 13.02 -49.71
CA LYS A 83 0.35 13.63 -49.45
C LYS A 83 -0.04 14.60 -50.58
N GLU A 84 -1.31 14.61 -50.93
CA GLU A 84 -1.84 15.50 -51.95
C GLU A 84 -2.45 16.75 -51.27
N TYR A 85 -1.97 17.91 -51.67
CA TYR A 85 -2.51 19.19 -51.24
C TYR A 85 -2.81 20.06 -52.47
N GLY A 86 -4.09 20.47 -52.62
CA GLY A 86 -4.51 21.30 -53.73
C GLY A 86 -4.27 20.70 -55.12
N GLY A 87 -4.39 19.36 -55.25
CA GLY A 87 -4.18 18.64 -56.52
C GLY A 87 -2.72 18.42 -56.90
N ARG A 88 -1.76 18.61 -55.94
CA ARG A 88 -0.35 18.35 -56.15
C ARG A 88 0.20 17.42 -55.05
N GLU A 89 1.04 16.48 -55.45
CA GLU A 89 1.70 15.54 -54.54
C GLU A 89 2.91 16.22 -53.88
N TYR A 90 2.99 16.11 -52.56
CA TYR A 90 4.11 16.59 -51.74
C TYR A 90 4.65 15.47 -50.88
N SER A 91 5.96 15.49 -50.66
CA SER A 91 6.59 14.66 -49.65
C SER A 91 6.44 15.33 -48.27
N ALA A 92 5.73 14.72 -47.37
CA ALA A 92 5.56 15.19 -46.00
C ALA A 92 6.30 14.29 -45.00
N THR A 93 6.88 14.88 -43.97
CA THR A 93 7.46 14.10 -42.87
C THR A 93 6.38 13.77 -41.86
N GLU A 94 6.19 12.51 -41.59
CA GLU A 94 5.32 11.99 -40.52
C GLU A 94 6.18 11.25 -39.50
N TYR A 95 5.60 11.02 -38.30
CA TYR A 95 6.26 10.28 -37.25
C TYR A 95 5.48 8.98 -37.00
N THR A 96 6.20 7.88 -36.72
CA THR A 96 5.58 6.67 -36.18
C THR A 96 4.98 6.98 -34.82
N MET A 97 4.01 6.17 -34.38
CA MET A 97 3.42 6.35 -33.05
C MET A 97 4.50 6.25 -31.98
N SER A 98 4.48 7.19 -31.03
CA SER A 98 5.31 7.16 -29.84
C SER A 98 5.04 5.90 -29.02
N GLU A 99 6.09 5.31 -28.45
CA GLU A 99 5.98 4.15 -27.54
C GLU A 99 5.10 4.48 -26.33
N ILE A 100 5.16 5.73 -25.81
CA ILE A 100 4.32 6.18 -24.69
C ILE A 100 2.83 6.19 -25.08
N VAL A 101 2.49 6.66 -26.29
CA VAL A 101 1.11 6.66 -26.76
C VAL A 101 0.65 5.25 -27.11
N ALA A 102 1.52 4.43 -27.70
CA ALA A 102 1.21 3.03 -28.02
C ALA A 102 0.92 2.22 -26.75
N SER A 103 1.70 2.40 -25.67
CA SER A 103 1.48 1.71 -24.39
C SER A 103 0.13 2.04 -23.75
N ILE A 104 -0.41 3.22 -23.98
CA ILE A 104 -1.77 3.57 -23.56
C ILE A 104 -2.80 2.72 -24.30
N TYR A 105 -2.70 2.64 -25.64
CA TYR A 105 -3.63 1.83 -26.44
C TYR A 105 -3.52 0.34 -26.13
N ASP A 106 -2.30 -0.16 -25.90
CA ASP A 106 -2.08 -1.55 -25.48
C ASP A 106 -2.73 -1.81 -24.12
N ARG A 107 -2.58 -0.90 -23.17
CA ARG A 107 -3.20 -1.01 -21.84
C ARG A 107 -4.73 -0.97 -21.92
N MET A 108 -5.29 -0.09 -22.73
CA MET A 108 -6.75 -0.06 -22.98
C MET A 108 -7.25 -1.38 -23.56
N ARG A 109 -6.50 -2.00 -24.46
CA ARG A 109 -6.85 -3.30 -25.07
C ARG A 109 -6.75 -4.44 -24.05
N GLU A 110 -5.73 -4.44 -23.19
CA GLU A 110 -5.50 -5.47 -22.18
C GLU A 110 -6.55 -5.44 -21.07
N THR A 111 -6.89 -4.24 -20.61
CA THR A 111 -7.78 -4.07 -19.45
C THR A 111 -9.24 -3.84 -19.81
N GLY A 112 -9.53 -3.43 -21.05
CA GLY A 112 -10.86 -2.97 -21.46
C GLY A 112 -11.24 -1.58 -20.89
N LEU A 113 -10.37 -0.95 -20.09
CA LEU A 113 -10.61 0.37 -19.51
C LEU A 113 -10.21 1.46 -20.51
N THR A 114 -11.13 2.39 -20.79
CA THR A 114 -10.91 3.49 -21.73
C THR A 114 -10.36 4.74 -21.07
N GLU A 115 -10.44 4.85 -19.76
CA GLU A 115 -9.98 5.98 -18.95
C GLU A 115 -8.79 5.55 -18.09
N GLY A 116 -7.85 6.50 -17.87
CA GLY A 116 -6.61 6.13 -17.17
C GLY A 116 -5.75 7.29 -16.71
N ILE A 117 -4.69 6.93 -16.00
CA ILE A 117 -3.59 7.81 -15.60
C ILE A 117 -2.36 7.43 -16.43
N LEU A 118 -1.77 8.40 -17.13
CA LEU A 118 -0.43 8.30 -17.67
C LEU A 118 0.53 8.93 -16.65
N PHE A 119 1.29 8.08 -15.95
CA PHE A 119 2.31 8.51 -15.01
C PHE A 119 3.69 8.51 -15.67
N ILE A 120 4.36 9.67 -15.67
CA ILE A 120 5.70 9.85 -16.23
C ILE A 120 6.65 10.17 -15.08
N ASP A 121 7.49 9.20 -14.74
CA ASP A 121 8.48 9.36 -13.67
C ASP A 121 9.79 9.97 -14.20
N GLU A 122 10.49 10.68 -13.31
CA GLU A 122 11.78 11.33 -13.56
C GLU A 122 11.76 12.35 -14.71
N ILE A 123 10.64 13.05 -14.89
CA ILE A 123 10.41 13.97 -16.02
C ILE A 123 11.49 15.06 -16.19
N ASN A 124 12.19 15.43 -15.14
CA ASN A 124 13.24 16.44 -15.15
C ASN A 124 14.67 15.88 -15.20
N CYS A 125 14.80 14.55 -15.33
CA CYS A 125 16.08 13.85 -15.55
C CYS A 125 16.33 13.48 -17.02
N VAL A 126 15.52 14.00 -17.93
CA VAL A 126 15.61 13.70 -19.38
C VAL A 126 16.83 14.36 -20.02
N SER A 127 17.30 13.77 -21.12
CA SER A 127 18.39 14.34 -21.92
C SER A 127 18.05 15.72 -22.47
N GLU A 128 19.07 16.55 -22.75
CA GLU A 128 18.90 17.90 -23.32
C GLU A 128 18.07 17.91 -24.61
N THR A 129 18.23 16.88 -25.42
CA THR A 129 17.53 16.77 -26.70
C THR A 129 16.06 16.36 -26.56
N LEU A 130 15.71 15.70 -25.45
CA LEU A 130 14.34 15.23 -25.19
C LEU A 130 13.53 16.22 -24.35
N ALA A 131 14.16 16.99 -23.46
CA ALA A 131 13.48 17.88 -22.52
C ALA A 131 12.48 18.86 -23.21
N PRO A 132 12.81 19.56 -24.33
CA PRO A 132 11.84 20.43 -24.97
C PRO A 132 10.60 19.70 -25.50
N ALA A 133 10.79 18.47 -26.01
CA ALA A 133 9.70 17.66 -26.50
C ALA A 133 8.77 17.17 -25.37
N MET A 134 9.33 16.83 -24.22
CA MET A 134 8.56 16.45 -23.04
C MET A 134 7.78 17.61 -22.45
N LEU A 135 8.36 18.80 -22.40
CA LEU A 135 7.65 20.00 -21.99
C LEU A 135 6.50 20.35 -22.96
N GLN A 136 6.74 20.26 -24.26
CA GLN A 136 5.70 20.42 -25.28
C GLN A 136 4.60 19.36 -25.11
N PHE A 137 4.98 18.12 -24.85
CA PHE A 137 4.02 17.03 -24.58
C PHE A 137 3.12 17.33 -23.38
N LEU A 138 3.67 17.78 -22.26
CA LEU A 138 2.88 18.18 -21.10
C LEU A 138 1.88 19.28 -21.43
N GLN A 139 2.25 20.21 -22.31
CA GLN A 139 1.40 21.33 -22.71
C GLN A 139 0.32 20.92 -23.71
N CYS A 140 0.71 20.21 -24.78
CA CYS A 140 -0.16 19.90 -25.92
C CYS A 140 -0.83 18.53 -25.82
N LYS A 141 -0.31 17.65 -24.95
CA LYS A 141 -0.76 16.25 -24.81
C LYS A 141 -0.64 15.45 -26.12
N THR A 142 0.39 15.79 -26.92
CA THR A 142 0.66 15.18 -28.22
C THR A 142 2.14 14.88 -28.36
N PHE A 143 2.46 13.74 -28.98
CA PHE A 143 3.78 13.45 -29.49
C PHE A 143 3.72 13.38 -31.03
N GLY A 144 4.45 14.27 -31.71
CA GLY A 144 4.34 14.41 -33.16
C GLY A 144 2.88 14.66 -33.57
N ASN A 145 2.31 13.75 -34.37
CA ASN A 145 0.93 13.82 -34.84
C ASN A 145 -0.05 12.99 -33.99
N HIS A 146 0.45 12.33 -32.94
CA HIS A 146 -0.33 11.39 -32.14
C HIS A 146 -0.74 12.03 -30.82
N GLU A 147 -2.04 12.10 -30.60
CA GLU A 147 -2.63 12.59 -29.35
C GLU A 147 -2.83 11.45 -28.36
N ILE A 148 -2.70 11.77 -27.06
CA ILE A 148 -3.17 10.87 -26.00
C ILE A 148 -4.70 10.70 -26.15
N PRO A 149 -5.25 9.49 -25.94
CA PRO A 149 -6.70 9.27 -25.95
C PRO A 149 -7.42 10.19 -24.94
N LYS A 150 -8.66 10.56 -25.24
CA LYS A 150 -9.53 11.26 -24.29
C LYS A 150 -9.73 10.37 -23.04
N GLY A 151 -9.87 11.00 -21.86
CA GLY A 151 -10.04 10.26 -20.60
C GLY A 151 -8.71 9.83 -19.95
N TRP A 152 -7.57 10.26 -20.49
CA TRP A 152 -6.27 10.01 -19.88
C TRP A 152 -5.69 11.25 -19.22
N VAL A 153 -5.49 11.15 -17.88
CA VAL A 153 -4.93 12.23 -17.07
C VAL A 153 -3.42 12.05 -16.99
N ILE A 154 -2.67 13.12 -17.25
CA ILE A 154 -1.20 13.09 -17.16
C ILE A 154 -0.78 13.49 -15.75
N VAL A 155 0.01 12.62 -15.11
CA VAL A 155 0.73 12.91 -13.87
C VAL A 155 2.21 12.71 -14.14
N ALA A 156 3.02 13.71 -13.88
CA ALA A 156 4.47 13.65 -14.00
C ALA A 156 5.12 13.77 -12.62
N ALA A 157 6.23 13.08 -12.40
CA ALA A 157 7.01 13.19 -11.18
C ALA A 157 8.46 13.57 -11.48
N GLY A 158 9.03 14.34 -10.59
CA GLY A 158 10.43 14.74 -10.66
C GLY A 158 11.05 14.89 -9.27
N ASN A 159 12.36 14.92 -9.22
CA ASN A 159 13.10 15.17 -7.99
C ASN A 159 13.65 16.60 -8.01
N PRO A 160 13.70 17.30 -6.88
CA PRO A 160 14.39 18.59 -6.78
C PRO A 160 15.89 18.48 -7.13
N PRO A 161 16.53 19.55 -7.63
CA PRO A 161 17.94 19.53 -8.06
C PRO A 161 18.93 19.15 -6.96
N GLU A 162 18.57 19.35 -5.71
CA GLU A 162 19.38 19.03 -4.53
C GLU A 162 19.72 17.52 -4.46
N TYR A 163 18.86 16.68 -5.00
CA TYR A 163 19.01 15.23 -4.95
C TYR A 163 19.77 14.64 -6.15
N ASN A 164 19.72 15.31 -7.31
CA ASN A 164 20.35 14.80 -8.52
C ASN A 164 20.91 15.96 -9.35
N LYS A 165 22.22 15.97 -9.60
CA LYS A 165 22.91 17.02 -10.39
C LYS A 165 22.48 17.03 -11.88
N SER A 166 21.91 15.96 -12.38
CA SER A 166 21.39 15.87 -13.73
C SER A 166 20.00 16.45 -13.91
N VAL A 167 19.36 16.84 -12.81
CA VAL A 167 18.01 17.42 -12.80
C VAL A 167 18.05 18.86 -13.29
N ARG A 168 17.06 19.21 -14.10
CA ARG A 168 16.84 20.58 -14.56
C ARG A 168 15.66 21.21 -13.85
N ASP A 169 15.79 22.49 -13.57
CA ASP A 169 14.67 23.28 -13.09
C ASP A 169 13.67 23.53 -14.22
N PHE A 170 12.40 23.51 -13.86
CA PHE A 170 11.33 23.93 -14.76
C PHE A 170 11.26 25.45 -14.83
N ASP A 171 11.14 25.97 -16.03
CA ASP A 171 10.90 27.40 -16.24
C ASP A 171 9.49 27.82 -15.79
N VAL A 172 9.32 29.14 -15.58
CA VAL A 172 8.05 29.69 -15.11
C VAL A 172 6.90 29.41 -16.10
N VAL A 173 7.20 29.37 -17.41
CA VAL A 173 6.20 29.12 -18.45
C VAL A 173 5.65 27.70 -18.36
N THR A 174 6.50 26.74 -18.06
CA THR A 174 6.10 25.33 -17.81
C THR A 174 5.32 25.21 -16.51
N LEU A 175 5.81 25.84 -15.44
CA LEU A 175 5.16 25.77 -14.13
C LEU A 175 3.75 26.40 -14.13
N ASP A 176 3.52 27.45 -14.94
CA ASP A 176 2.20 28.07 -15.10
C ASP A 176 1.18 27.14 -15.79
N ARG A 177 1.63 26.13 -16.52
CA ARG A 177 0.78 25.23 -17.30
C ARG A 177 0.52 23.88 -16.63
N VAL A 178 1.14 23.61 -15.50
CA VAL A 178 0.98 22.39 -14.74
C VAL A 178 0.32 22.66 -13.38
N LYS A 179 -0.25 21.64 -12.78
CA LYS A 179 -0.70 21.63 -11.38
C LYS A 179 0.46 21.10 -10.53
N LYS A 180 1.29 22.01 -10.00
CA LYS A 180 2.46 21.66 -9.19
C LYS A 180 2.07 21.28 -7.78
N ILE A 181 2.54 20.12 -7.31
CA ILE A 181 2.38 19.62 -5.95
C ILE A 181 3.76 19.28 -5.39
N THR A 182 4.13 19.86 -4.26
CA THR A 182 5.36 19.51 -3.53
C THR A 182 5.05 18.44 -2.51
N VAL A 183 5.80 17.32 -2.58
CA VAL A 183 5.63 16.13 -1.74
C VAL A 183 6.75 16.08 -0.70
N GLU A 184 6.38 15.99 0.57
CA GLU A 184 7.29 15.93 1.70
C GLU A 184 7.17 14.59 2.43
N PRO A 185 8.28 14.00 2.91
CA PRO A 185 8.25 12.81 3.71
C PRO A 185 7.59 13.08 5.07
N ASP A 186 6.70 12.19 5.49
CA ASP A 186 6.00 12.24 6.77
C ASP A 186 5.96 10.83 7.38
N TYR A 187 6.66 10.65 8.51
CA TYR A 187 6.74 9.36 9.19
C TYR A 187 5.38 8.89 9.69
N ARG A 188 4.54 9.77 10.22
CA ARG A 188 3.23 9.41 10.79
C ARG A 188 2.32 8.81 9.71
N VAL A 189 2.30 9.44 8.54
CA VAL A 189 1.53 8.95 7.39
C VAL A 189 2.13 7.66 6.83
N TRP A 190 3.46 7.57 6.75
CA TRP A 190 4.10 6.34 6.30
C TRP A 190 3.87 5.17 7.27
N LYS A 191 3.74 5.42 8.57
CA LYS A 191 3.45 4.40 9.58
C LYS A 191 2.11 3.69 9.31
N GLU A 192 1.06 4.43 8.87
CA GLU A 192 -0.22 3.82 8.46
C GLU A 192 -0.04 2.84 7.28
N TYR A 193 0.75 3.23 6.29
CA TYR A 193 1.12 2.38 5.16
C TYR A 193 1.97 1.18 5.63
N ALA A 194 2.95 1.43 6.48
CA ALA A 194 3.85 0.40 7.00
C ALA A 194 3.11 -0.71 7.75
N PHE A 195 2.05 -0.38 8.48
CA PHE A 195 1.18 -1.37 9.09
C PHE A 195 0.42 -2.21 8.05
N LYS A 196 -0.11 -1.59 6.99
CA LYS A 196 -0.81 -2.32 5.91
C LYS A 196 0.13 -3.26 5.17
N GLU A 197 1.35 -2.83 4.89
CA GLU A 197 2.36 -3.59 4.16
C GLU A 197 3.17 -4.56 5.02
N ASN A 198 2.92 -4.62 6.34
CA ASN A 198 3.64 -5.46 7.30
C ASN A 198 5.13 -5.19 7.36
N ILE A 199 5.51 -3.94 7.42
CA ILE A 199 6.89 -3.58 7.69
C ILE A 199 7.32 -4.20 9.03
N HIS A 200 8.53 -4.71 9.05
CA HIS A 200 9.10 -5.44 10.18
C HIS A 200 8.94 -4.66 11.50
N PRO A 201 8.43 -5.29 12.57
CA PRO A 201 8.12 -4.60 13.83
C PRO A 201 9.31 -3.87 14.46
N ALA A 202 10.53 -4.41 14.34
CA ALA A 202 11.74 -3.75 14.85
C ALA A 202 12.02 -2.42 14.14
N ILE A 203 11.74 -2.32 12.84
CA ILE A 203 11.90 -1.04 12.10
C ILE A 203 10.89 -0.02 12.60
N LEU A 204 9.62 -0.41 12.76
CA LEU A 204 8.58 0.47 13.29
C LEU A 204 8.92 0.95 14.70
N SER A 205 9.37 0.04 15.56
CA SER A 205 9.78 0.35 16.92
C SER A 205 10.98 1.30 16.97
N TYR A 206 11.99 1.09 16.14
CA TYR A 206 13.15 1.98 16.03
C TYR A 206 12.74 3.36 15.55
N LEU A 207 11.94 3.45 14.51
CA LEU A 207 11.50 4.72 13.95
C LEU A 207 10.51 5.48 14.85
N GLU A 208 9.80 4.81 15.75
CA GLU A 208 9.01 5.45 16.80
C GLU A 208 9.90 6.21 17.80
N LEU A 209 11.03 5.62 18.17
CA LEU A 209 12.02 6.21 19.06
C LEU A 209 12.90 7.28 18.36
N ARG A 210 13.12 7.10 17.05
CA ARG A 210 14.07 7.86 16.23
C ARG A 210 13.43 8.29 14.91
N ASN A 211 12.31 9.02 14.97
CA ASN A 211 11.54 9.41 13.79
C ASN A 211 12.34 10.26 12.78
N ASN A 212 13.36 10.97 13.25
CA ASN A 212 14.29 11.70 12.39
C ASN A 212 15.15 10.79 11.50
N CYS A 213 15.30 9.51 11.83
CA CYS A 213 16.01 8.52 11.00
C CYS A 213 15.14 7.96 9.87
N PHE A 214 13.86 8.27 9.83
CA PHE A 214 12.94 7.83 8.78
C PHE A 214 13.34 8.34 7.38
N TYR A 215 13.65 9.63 7.32
CA TYR A 215 14.14 10.26 6.11
C TYR A 215 15.28 11.20 6.48
N GLN A 216 16.47 10.89 6.02
CA GLN A 216 17.65 11.73 6.21
C GLN A 216 18.49 11.69 4.95
N MET A 217 19.03 12.83 4.55
CA MET A 217 19.97 12.93 3.44
C MET A 217 21.06 13.93 3.79
N GLU A 218 22.30 13.46 3.78
CA GLU A 218 23.47 14.25 4.10
C GLU A 218 24.51 14.13 2.97
N THR A 219 25.25 15.20 2.73
CA THR A 219 26.38 15.19 1.81
C THR A 219 27.68 15.25 2.65
N THR A 220 28.42 14.16 2.62
CA THR A 220 29.71 14.04 3.31
C THR A 220 30.86 14.12 2.29
N ILE A 221 32.11 14.11 2.79
CA ILE A 221 33.32 14.09 1.96
C ILE A 221 33.38 12.83 1.10
N ASP A 222 32.86 11.70 1.63
CA ASP A 222 32.88 10.38 0.98
C ASP A 222 31.68 10.16 0.04
N GLY A 223 30.75 11.11 -0.03
CA GLY A 223 29.58 11.03 -0.88
C GLY A 223 28.27 11.39 -0.19
N LYS A 224 27.16 11.03 -0.81
CA LYS A 224 25.83 11.22 -0.23
C LYS A 224 25.48 10.04 0.66
N GLN A 225 25.09 10.31 1.90
CA GLN A 225 24.53 9.34 2.83
C GLN A 225 23.04 9.57 2.98
N PHE A 226 22.24 8.51 2.98
CA PHE A 226 20.79 8.68 3.05
C PHE A 226 20.07 7.48 3.68
N ALA A 227 18.97 7.79 4.35
CA ALA A 227 17.92 6.87 4.76
C ALA A 227 16.60 7.31 4.11
N THR A 228 15.85 6.39 3.53
CA THR A 228 14.59 6.69 2.83
C THR A 228 13.51 5.67 3.18
N PRO A 229 12.22 6.02 3.05
CA PRO A 229 11.11 5.06 3.21
C PRO A 229 11.28 3.79 2.38
N ARG A 230 11.75 3.89 1.13
CA ARG A 230 12.04 2.74 0.27
C ARG A 230 13.13 1.85 0.88
N GLY A 231 14.21 2.46 1.38
CA GLY A 231 15.29 1.69 2.03
C GLY A 231 14.78 0.90 3.24
N TRP A 232 13.93 1.49 4.06
CA TRP A 232 13.30 0.81 5.20
C TRP A 232 12.38 -0.32 4.78
N GLU A 233 11.59 -0.13 3.72
CA GLU A 233 10.71 -1.16 3.18
C GLU A 233 11.49 -2.34 2.60
N ASP A 234 12.54 -2.08 1.82
CA ASP A 234 13.38 -3.11 1.24
C ASP A 234 14.18 -3.86 2.32
N LEU A 235 14.67 -3.15 3.34
CA LEU A 235 15.29 -3.77 4.52
C LEU A 235 14.31 -4.68 5.25
N SER A 236 13.06 -4.25 5.44
CA SER A 236 12.02 -5.08 6.08
C SER A 236 11.84 -6.42 5.38
N ARG A 237 11.76 -6.41 4.05
CA ARG A 237 11.56 -7.62 3.26
C ARG A 237 12.71 -8.61 3.43
N ILE A 238 13.95 -8.12 3.43
CA ILE A 238 15.11 -9.00 3.58
C ILE A 238 15.25 -9.51 5.03
N MET A 239 14.89 -8.68 6.04
CA MET A 239 14.89 -9.10 7.43
C MET A 239 13.97 -10.30 7.65
N GLU A 240 12.72 -10.26 7.16
CA GLU A 240 11.78 -11.37 7.25
C GLU A 240 12.29 -12.68 6.62
N VAL A 241 13.00 -12.55 5.49
CA VAL A 241 13.60 -13.73 4.83
C VAL A 241 14.82 -14.24 5.58
N TYR A 242 15.66 -13.33 6.09
CA TYR A 242 16.87 -13.71 6.85
C TYR A 242 16.52 -14.39 8.17
N GLU A 243 15.49 -13.93 8.85
CA GLU A 243 14.97 -14.61 10.07
C GLU A 243 14.50 -16.05 9.77
N LYS A 244 13.76 -16.25 8.66
CA LYS A 244 13.34 -17.60 8.23
C LYS A 244 14.51 -18.51 7.83
N LEU A 245 15.61 -17.92 7.38
CA LEU A 245 16.82 -18.62 6.97
C LEU A 245 17.88 -18.70 8.08
N ASP A 246 17.56 -18.23 9.30
CA ASP A 246 18.46 -18.16 10.45
C ASP A 246 19.79 -17.43 10.13
N LYS A 247 19.68 -16.30 9.37
CA LYS A 247 20.81 -15.45 9.00
C LYS A 247 20.87 -14.20 9.86
N ASN A 248 22.08 -13.79 10.23
CA ASN A 248 22.30 -12.59 11.01
C ASN A 248 22.07 -11.30 10.19
N ILE A 249 21.42 -10.34 10.82
CA ILE A 249 21.22 -8.99 10.29
C ILE A 249 22.25 -8.09 10.93
N THR A 250 23.36 -7.86 10.22
CA THR A 250 24.50 -7.06 10.69
C THR A 250 24.40 -5.62 10.18
N ALA A 251 25.23 -4.72 10.75
CA ALA A 251 25.35 -3.35 10.26
C ALA A 251 25.70 -3.25 8.78
N ASP A 252 26.49 -4.19 8.26
CA ASP A 252 26.84 -4.25 6.83
C ASP A 252 25.61 -4.60 5.96
N VAL A 253 24.77 -5.53 6.43
CA VAL A 253 23.51 -5.86 5.74
C VAL A 253 22.57 -4.67 5.75
N VAL A 254 22.38 -4.03 6.89
CA VAL A 254 21.53 -2.84 7.02
C VAL A 254 22.06 -1.71 6.12
N GLY A 255 23.38 -1.48 6.09
CA GLY A 255 24.04 -0.44 5.30
C GLY A 255 23.85 -0.59 3.79
N GLN A 256 23.53 -1.78 3.28
CA GLN A 256 23.18 -2.00 1.87
C GLN A 256 21.85 -1.37 1.48
N TYR A 257 20.92 -1.21 2.42
CA TYR A 257 19.59 -0.62 2.22
C TYR A 257 19.47 0.79 2.78
N ILE A 258 20.04 1.02 3.96
CA ILE A 258 20.12 2.33 4.63
C ILE A 258 21.53 2.85 4.44
N GLN A 259 21.77 3.58 3.34
CA GLN A 259 23.08 4.08 2.95
C GLN A 259 23.49 5.31 3.78
N HIS A 260 23.23 5.26 5.08
CA HIS A 260 23.65 6.23 6.10
C HIS A 260 24.34 5.48 7.23
N GLU A 261 25.67 5.58 7.27
CA GLU A 261 26.51 4.72 8.11
C GLU A 261 26.12 4.76 9.60
N ARG A 262 25.87 5.96 10.14
CA ARG A 262 25.44 6.11 11.53
C ARG A 262 24.10 5.42 11.79
N ILE A 263 23.10 5.66 10.93
CA ILE A 263 21.76 5.09 11.11
C ILE A 263 21.80 3.56 10.95
N ALA A 264 22.59 3.06 10.02
CA ALA A 264 22.73 1.63 9.80
C ALA A 264 23.33 0.91 11.02
N LYS A 265 24.37 1.49 11.63
CA LYS A 265 24.97 0.96 12.88
C LYS A 265 24.00 1.05 14.06
N GLU A 266 23.39 2.21 14.28
CA GLU A 266 22.40 2.40 15.35
C GLU A 266 21.22 1.43 15.24
N PHE A 267 20.71 1.21 14.03
CA PHE A 267 19.63 0.25 13.83
C PHE A 267 20.05 -1.19 14.04
N ALA A 268 21.25 -1.60 13.59
CA ALA A 268 21.73 -2.96 13.81
C ALA A 268 21.91 -3.26 15.30
N GLU A 269 22.50 -2.34 16.08
CA GLU A 269 22.63 -2.44 17.54
C GLU A 269 21.24 -2.49 18.21
N TYR A 270 20.31 -1.66 17.75
CA TYR A 270 18.93 -1.68 18.23
C TYR A 270 18.24 -3.01 17.95
N TYR A 271 18.44 -3.60 16.77
CA TYR A 271 17.83 -4.86 16.39
C TYR A 271 18.33 -6.04 17.25
N GLU A 272 19.63 -6.09 17.59
CA GLU A 272 20.16 -7.08 18.52
C GLU A 272 19.50 -6.95 19.91
N LEU A 273 19.30 -5.71 20.41
CA LEU A 273 18.57 -5.47 21.65
C LEU A 273 17.11 -5.87 21.56
N TYR A 274 16.45 -5.57 20.43
CA TYR A 274 15.05 -5.91 20.19
C TYR A 274 14.83 -7.43 20.24
N GLN A 275 15.70 -8.22 19.62
CA GLN A 275 15.65 -9.67 19.67
C GLN A 275 15.89 -10.19 21.11
N LYS A 276 16.85 -9.61 21.82
CA LYS A 276 17.11 -9.93 23.21
C LYS A 276 15.90 -9.63 24.09
N TYR A 277 15.25 -8.50 23.93
CA TYR A 277 14.05 -8.14 24.69
C TYR A 277 12.89 -9.09 24.41
N GLN A 278 12.71 -9.54 23.17
CA GLN A 278 11.70 -10.52 22.82
C GLN A 278 11.86 -11.84 23.61
N GLN A 279 13.12 -12.30 23.79
CA GLN A 279 13.45 -13.49 24.58
C GLN A 279 13.41 -13.25 26.09
N ASP A 280 14.05 -12.17 26.55
CA ASP A 280 14.18 -11.82 27.96
C ASP A 280 12.86 -11.56 28.67
N TYR A 281 11.90 -10.97 27.93
CA TYR A 281 10.56 -10.64 28.44
C TYR A 281 9.51 -11.68 28.06
N GLN A 282 9.88 -12.76 27.39
CA GLN A 282 8.97 -13.88 27.06
C GLN A 282 7.61 -13.37 26.56
N ILE A 283 7.62 -12.50 25.57
CA ILE A 283 6.41 -11.79 25.06
C ILE A 283 5.27 -12.77 24.75
N ALA A 284 5.60 -13.96 24.22
CA ALA A 284 4.61 -14.99 23.93
C ALA A 284 3.86 -15.48 25.20
N GLU A 285 4.51 -15.55 26.36
CA GLU A 285 3.87 -15.97 27.63
C GLU A 285 2.98 -14.84 28.18
N ILE A 286 3.40 -13.58 28.02
CA ILE A 286 2.56 -12.42 28.38
C ILE A 286 1.26 -12.44 27.58
N LEU A 287 1.35 -12.68 26.26
CA LEU A 287 0.19 -12.71 25.37
C LEU A 287 -0.73 -13.93 25.57
N LYS A 288 -0.26 -14.94 26.32
CA LYS A 288 -1.08 -16.08 26.81
C LYS A 288 -1.64 -15.86 28.22
N GLY A 289 -1.46 -14.70 28.81
CA GLY A 289 -1.93 -14.37 30.16
C GLY A 289 -1.08 -14.98 31.30
N GLN A 290 0.18 -15.30 31.05
CA GLN A 290 1.08 -15.89 32.01
C GLN A 290 2.32 -15.04 32.32
N PRO A 291 2.18 -13.72 32.58
CA PRO A 291 3.31 -12.90 32.96
C PRO A 291 3.81 -13.24 34.36
N SER A 292 5.12 -13.34 34.56
CA SER A 292 5.66 -13.46 35.90
C SER A 292 5.72 -12.06 36.57
N GLU A 293 5.54 -12.02 37.92
CA GLU A 293 5.70 -10.76 38.66
C GLU A 293 7.11 -10.15 38.50
N ALA A 294 8.13 -11.01 38.35
CA ALA A 294 9.50 -10.58 38.10
C ALA A 294 9.63 -9.82 36.77
N MET A 295 8.93 -10.26 35.71
CA MET A 295 8.91 -9.56 34.43
C MET A 295 8.25 -8.20 34.53
N VAL A 296 7.08 -8.13 35.15
CA VAL A 296 6.35 -6.84 35.35
C VAL A 296 7.24 -5.83 36.06
N LYS A 297 7.91 -6.26 37.17
CA LYS A 297 8.86 -5.40 37.90
C LYS A 297 10.07 -5.02 37.07
N LYS A 298 10.63 -5.95 36.28
CA LYS A 298 11.79 -5.70 35.42
C LYS A 298 11.48 -4.62 34.41
N VAL A 299 10.34 -4.75 33.71
CA VAL A 299 9.92 -3.80 32.68
C VAL A 299 9.60 -2.42 33.28
N SER A 300 8.89 -2.36 34.40
CA SER A 300 8.52 -1.08 35.03
C SER A 300 9.73 -0.22 35.44
N HIS A 301 10.90 -0.83 35.70
CA HIS A 301 12.14 -0.16 36.05
C HIS A 301 13.14 -0.03 34.89
N ALA A 302 12.79 -0.52 33.70
CA ALA A 302 13.63 -0.44 32.50
C ALA A 302 13.74 1.00 31.95
N SER A 303 14.73 1.24 31.10
CA SER A 303 14.86 2.51 30.40
C SER A 303 13.65 2.78 29.49
N PHE A 304 13.38 4.03 29.18
CA PHE A 304 12.25 4.39 28.32
C PHE A 304 12.31 3.69 26.95
N ASP A 305 13.47 3.67 26.30
CA ASP A 305 13.67 3.00 25.01
C ASP A 305 13.37 1.50 25.07
N GLU A 306 13.76 0.85 26.17
CA GLU A 306 13.47 -0.57 26.44
C GLU A 306 11.97 -0.80 26.68
N ARG A 307 11.31 0.05 27.47
CA ARG A 307 9.86 -0.03 27.72
C ARG A 307 9.07 0.13 26.43
N VAL A 308 9.40 1.13 25.59
CA VAL A 308 8.76 1.33 24.29
C VAL A 308 8.98 0.12 23.37
N SER A 309 10.17 -0.49 23.41
CA SER A 309 10.44 -1.70 22.62
C SER A 309 9.55 -2.87 23.06
N VAL A 310 9.36 -3.08 24.36
CA VAL A 310 8.45 -4.11 24.90
C VAL A 310 7.00 -3.83 24.51
N VAL A 311 6.54 -2.57 24.59
CA VAL A 311 5.19 -2.17 24.17
C VAL A 311 4.96 -2.48 22.69
N ASN A 312 5.93 -2.15 21.83
CA ASN A 312 5.84 -2.43 20.39
C ASN A 312 5.88 -3.95 20.09
N LEU A 313 6.63 -4.74 20.87
CA LEU A 313 6.61 -6.20 20.78
C LEU A 313 5.24 -6.77 21.15
N LEU A 314 4.63 -6.31 22.24
CA LEU A 314 3.28 -6.71 22.67
C LEU A 314 2.24 -6.32 21.60
N PHE A 315 2.26 -5.08 21.13
CA PHE A 315 1.38 -4.61 20.08
C PHE A 315 1.53 -5.46 18.79
N SER A 316 2.75 -5.79 18.42
CA SER A 316 3.03 -6.63 17.26
C SER A 316 2.40 -8.02 17.37
N GLY A 317 2.48 -8.64 18.56
CA GLY A 317 1.86 -9.92 18.84
C GLY A 317 0.32 -9.86 18.80
N VAL A 318 -0.29 -8.85 19.42
CA VAL A 318 -1.74 -8.61 19.37
C VAL A 318 -2.18 -8.40 17.92
N ARG A 319 -1.49 -7.52 17.18
CA ARG A 319 -1.76 -7.23 15.79
C ARG A 319 -1.74 -8.49 14.92
N GLN A 320 -0.77 -9.38 15.13
CA GLN A 320 -0.66 -10.61 14.34
C GLN A 320 -1.87 -11.53 14.60
N ALA A 321 -2.23 -11.76 15.86
CA ALA A 321 -3.38 -12.59 16.24
C ALA A 321 -4.69 -12.03 15.64
N VAL A 322 -4.96 -10.76 15.86
CA VAL A 322 -6.16 -10.07 15.35
C VAL A 322 -6.23 -10.12 13.82
N ARG A 323 -5.12 -9.93 13.16
CA ARG A 323 -5.04 -9.93 11.70
C ARG A 323 -5.33 -11.30 11.10
N ASP A 324 -4.86 -12.35 11.72
CA ASP A 324 -5.14 -13.72 11.29
C ASP A 324 -6.62 -14.05 11.46
N ALA A 325 -7.25 -13.59 12.56
CA ALA A 325 -8.68 -13.72 12.80
C ALA A 325 -9.53 -12.96 11.76
N VAL A 326 -9.19 -11.71 11.48
CA VAL A 326 -9.89 -10.85 10.50
C VAL A 326 -9.71 -11.39 9.06
N LEU A 327 -8.55 -11.95 8.72
CA LEU A 327 -8.37 -12.60 7.42
C LEU A 327 -9.24 -13.85 7.27
N GLN A 328 -9.37 -14.64 8.34
CA GLN A 328 -10.26 -15.81 8.33
C GLN A 328 -11.73 -15.40 8.23
N GLU A 329 -12.13 -14.28 8.85
CA GLU A 329 -13.46 -13.68 8.68
C GLU A 329 -13.75 -13.32 7.22
N ASP A 330 -12.83 -12.61 6.54
CA ASP A 330 -12.97 -12.28 5.13
C ASP A 330 -13.15 -13.52 4.25
N VAL A 331 -12.40 -14.59 4.55
CA VAL A 331 -12.50 -15.87 3.84
C VAL A 331 -13.87 -16.52 4.09
N LEU A 332 -14.30 -16.52 5.35
CA LEU A 332 -15.60 -17.09 5.76
C LEU A 332 -16.76 -16.36 5.08
N GLU A 333 -16.74 -15.04 5.02
CA GLU A 333 -17.73 -14.25 4.30
C GLU A 333 -17.77 -14.60 2.81
N LYS A 334 -16.60 -14.69 2.17
CA LYS A 334 -16.50 -15.02 0.75
C LYS A 334 -17.02 -16.42 0.43
N VAL A 335 -16.67 -17.42 1.26
CA VAL A 335 -17.17 -18.80 1.14
C VAL A 335 -18.66 -18.85 1.39
N PHE A 336 -19.17 -18.12 2.40
CA PHE A 336 -20.59 -18.05 2.71
C PHE A 336 -21.42 -17.50 1.56
N GLU A 337 -20.95 -16.44 0.87
CA GLU A 337 -21.61 -15.88 -0.32
C GLU A 337 -21.76 -16.94 -1.42
N VAL A 338 -20.72 -17.74 -1.68
CA VAL A 338 -20.75 -18.83 -2.64
C VAL A 338 -21.78 -19.90 -2.22
N LEU A 339 -21.71 -20.36 -0.97
CA LEU A 339 -22.62 -21.39 -0.47
C LEU A 339 -24.08 -20.91 -0.43
N LYS A 340 -24.32 -19.64 -0.12
CA LYS A 340 -25.66 -19.03 -0.15
C LYS A 340 -26.26 -19.09 -1.56
N SER A 341 -25.47 -18.87 -2.60
CA SER A 341 -25.92 -18.95 -4.00
C SER A 341 -26.24 -20.39 -4.46
N LEU A 342 -25.68 -21.38 -3.76
CA LEU A 342 -25.83 -22.81 -4.06
C LEU A 342 -26.92 -23.49 -3.20
N LYS A 343 -27.64 -22.75 -2.35
CA LYS A 343 -28.64 -23.31 -1.43
C LYS A 343 -29.80 -24.01 -2.17
N GLU A 344 -30.22 -23.50 -3.34
CA GLU A 344 -31.30 -24.04 -4.12
C GLU A 344 -30.76 -24.86 -5.31
N PRO A 345 -31.32 -26.04 -5.58
CA PRO A 345 -30.95 -26.84 -6.75
C PRO A 345 -31.16 -26.03 -8.04
N GLN A 346 -30.14 -26.00 -8.90
CA GLN A 346 -30.25 -25.36 -10.21
C GLN A 346 -30.58 -26.41 -11.29
N GLU A 347 -31.22 -25.97 -12.38
CA GLU A 347 -31.73 -26.82 -13.44
C GLU A 347 -30.70 -27.71 -14.16
N SER A 348 -29.39 -27.44 -13.98
CA SER A 348 -28.33 -28.25 -14.63
C SER A 348 -27.05 -28.36 -13.76
N GLY A 349 -26.51 -29.58 -13.68
CA GLY A 349 -25.26 -29.92 -13.02
C GLY A 349 -25.43 -30.46 -11.59
N ASN A 350 -24.38 -31.14 -11.09
CA ASN A 350 -24.30 -31.55 -9.69
C ASN A 350 -23.56 -30.48 -8.86
N LEU A 351 -23.65 -30.55 -7.53
CA LEU A 351 -23.05 -29.57 -6.63
C LEU A 351 -21.53 -29.50 -6.79
N VAL A 352 -20.86 -30.63 -7.06
CA VAL A 352 -19.40 -30.70 -7.28
C VAL A 352 -18.99 -29.86 -8.48
N GLN A 353 -19.74 -29.96 -9.59
CA GLN A 353 -19.44 -29.18 -10.78
C GLN A 353 -19.66 -27.68 -10.54
N ARG A 354 -20.75 -27.31 -9.88
CA ARG A 354 -21.06 -25.92 -9.56
C ARG A 354 -20.05 -25.28 -8.64
N LEU A 355 -19.60 -25.98 -7.59
CA LEU A 355 -18.50 -25.51 -6.75
C LEU A 355 -17.20 -25.33 -7.56
N GLY A 356 -16.92 -26.25 -8.49
CA GLY A 356 -15.79 -26.12 -9.42
C GLY A 356 -15.88 -24.86 -10.27
N ASP A 357 -17.06 -24.58 -10.85
CA ASP A 357 -17.31 -23.38 -11.64
C ASP A 357 -17.06 -22.09 -10.83
N PHE A 358 -17.48 -22.07 -9.54
CA PHE A 358 -17.20 -20.93 -8.66
C PHE A 358 -15.71 -20.75 -8.35
N VAL A 359 -14.99 -21.85 -8.11
CA VAL A 359 -13.54 -21.83 -7.93
C VAL A 359 -12.84 -21.24 -9.16
N ASP A 360 -13.22 -21.68 -10.36
CA ASP A 360 -12.65 -21.20 -11.61
C ASP A 360 -13.00 -19.72 -11.86
N ASN A 361 -14.23 -19.29 -11.52
CA ASN A 361 -14.63 -17.89 -11.60
C ASN A 361 -13.82 -17.00 -10.64
N LEU A 362 -13.58 -17.44 -9.39
CA LEU A 362 -12.77 -16.70 -8.42
C LEU A 362 -11.31 -16.58 -8.90
N ARG A 363 -10.77 -17.63 -9.51
CA ARG A 363 -9.43 -17.60 -10.11
C ARG A 363 -9.37 -16.62 -11.29
N ALA A 364 -10.34 -16.67 -12.18
CA ALA A 364 -10.44 -15.76 -13.32
C ALA A 364 -10.62 -14.30 -12.87
N GLU A 365 -11.47 -14.05 -11.85
CA GLU A 365 -11.62 -12.72 -11.24
C GLU A 365 -10.29 -12.21 -10.69
N ARG A 366 -9.56 -13.06 -9.95
CA ARG A 366 -8.26 -12.74 -9.40
C ARG A 366 -7.24 -12.39 -10.50
N GLU A 367 -7.14 -13.23 -11.55
CA GLU A 367 -6.24 -13.01 -12.68
C GLU A 367 -6.57 -11.72 -13.43
N ARG A 368 -7.87 -11.47 -13.66
CA ARG A 368 -8.34 -10.24 -14.28
C ARG A 368 -7.92 -9.02 -13.47
N LYS A 369 -8.26 -8.97 -12.18
CA LYS A 369 -7.89 -7.86 -11.28
C LYS A 369 -6.38 -7.68 -11.17
N GLN A 370 -5.61 -8.76 -11.21
CA GLN A 370 -4.14 -8.71 -11.23
C GLN A 370 -3.62 -8.08 -12.52
N THR A 371 -4.16 -8.45 -13.68
CA THR A 371 -3.80 -7.88 -14.99
C THR A 371 -4.18 -6.40 -15.07
N GLU A 372 -5.35 -6.05 -14.55
CA GLU A 372 -5.84 -4.67 -14.47
C GLU A 372 -5.03 -3.82 -13.47
N GLY A 373 -4.26 -4.43 -12.56
CA GLY A 373 -3.55 -3.75 -11.48
C GLY A 373 -4.48 -3.29 -10.34
N LEU A 374 -5.70 -3.84 -10.28
CA LEU A 374 -6.74 -3.47 -9.32
C LEU A 374 -6.76 -4.39 -8.08
N LEU A 375 -5.97 -5.48 -8.07
CA LEU A 375 -5.96 -6.46 -7.00
C LEU A 375 -5.18 -5.96 -5.78
N GLU A 376 -5.85 -5.83 -4.63
CA GLU A 376 -5.19 -5.53 -3.37
C GLU A 376 -4.56 -6.79 -2.75
N ARG A 377 -3.44 -6.63 -2.01
CA ARG A 377 -2.76 -7.76 -1.36
C ARG A 377 -3.65 -8.54 -0.38
N ARG A 378 -4.52 -7.83 0.34
CA ARG A 378 -5.47 -8.45 1.27
C ARG A 378 -6.49 -9.27 0.49
N GLU A 379 -7.09 -8.71 -0.54
CA GLU A 379 -8.04 -9.37 -1.41
C GLU A 379 -7.42 -10.59 -2.10
N ASP A 380 -6.17 -10.48 -2.60
CA ASP A 380 -5.44 -11.62 -3.17
C ASP A 380 -5.31 -12.78 -2.17
N ARG A 381 -4.96 -12.49 -0.91
CA ARG A 381 -4.87 -13.51 0.15
C ARG A 381 -6.23 -14.12 0.47
N THR A 382 -7.26 -13.30 0.57
CA THR A 382 -8.64 -13.76 0.83
C THR A 382 -9.13 -14.68 -0.27
N ILE A 383 -8.98 -14.29 -1.55
CA ILE A 383 -9.41 -15.11 -2.69
C ILE A 383 -8.64 -16.42 -2.73
N ARG A 384 -7.31 -16.42 -2.55
CA ARG A 384 -6.50 -17.66 -2.53
C ARG A 384 -6.96 -18.63 -1.45
N LYS A 385 -7.17 -18.15 -0.22
CA LYS A 385 -7.64 -18.98 0.89
C LYS A 385 -9.09 -19.46 0.68
N ALA A 386 -9.97 -18.62 0.14
CA ALA A 386 -11.34 -19.01 -0.18
C ALA A 386 -11.37 -20.11 -1.26
N VAL A 387 -10.52 -19.99 -2.28
CA VAL A 387 -10.33 -21.04 -3.30
C VAL A 387 -9.86 -22.34 -2.66
N GLU A 388 -8.87 -22.30 -1.78
CA GLU A 388 -8.36 -23.48 -1.07
C GLU A 388 -9.45 -24.18 -0.24
N VAL A 389 -10.27 -23.43 0.50
CA VAL A 389 -11.39 -23.97 1.28
C VAL A 389 -12.45 -24.59 0.38
N LEU A 390 -12.86 -23.91 -0.72
CA LEU A 390 -13.84 -24.43 -1.67
C LEU A 390 -13.35 -25.68 -2.40
N GLU A 391 -12.07 -25.75 -2.77
CA GLU A 391 -11.45 -26.97 -3.33
C GLU A 391 -11.43 -28.13 -2.32
N GLY A 392 -11.25 -27.83 -1.05
CA GLY A 392 -11.43 -28.79 0.03
C GLY A 392 -12.82 -29.41 0.03
N TYR A 393 -13.86 -28.57 -0.16
CA TYR A 393 -15.25 -29.05 -0.26
C TYR A 393 -15.52 -29.86 -1.54
N VAL A 394 -14.96 -29.44 -2.68
CA VAL A 394 -15.02 -30.24 -3.93
C VAL A 394 -14.38 -31.61 -3.73
N THR A 395 -13.24 -31.66 -3.05
CA THR A 395 -12.54 -32.91 -2.77
C THR A 395 -13.31 -33.81 -1.80
N LEU A 396 -13.92 -33.22 -0.78
CA LEU A 396 -14.79 -33.93 0.18
C LEU A 396 -15.98 -34.57 -0.52
N LEU A 397 -16.71 -33.82 -1.36
CA LEU A 397 -17.86 -34.33 -2.09
C LEU A 397 -17.50 -35.45 -3.10
N LYS A 398 -16.34 -35.34 -3.77
CA LYS A 398 -15.84 -36.39 -4.66
C LYS A 398 -15.54 -37.70 -3.91
N LYS A 399 -15.09 -37.59 -2.65
CA LYS A 399 -14.83 -38.77 -1.80
C LYS A 399 -16.12 -39.46 -1.35
N GLU A 400 -17.13 -38.67 -0.97
CA GLU A 400 -18.42 -39.18 -0.49
C GLU A 400 -19.33 -39.73 -1.63
N GLN A 401 -19.00 -39.45 -2.90
CA GLN A 401 -19.68 -39.93 -4.11
C GLN A 401 -21.21 -39.69 -4.10
N THR A 402 -21.66 -38.61 -3.48
CA THR A 402 -23.06 -38.25 -3.34
C THR A 402 -23.56 -37.54 -4.60
N GLU A 403 -24.60 -38.10 -5.28
CA GLU A 403 -25.26 -37.50 -6.47
C GLU A 403 -26.44 -36.60 -6.09
N ASN A 404 -27.03 -36.80 -4.90
CA ASN A 404 -28.15 -36.02 -4.42
C ASN A 404 -27.69 -34.62 -3.98
N TRP A 405 -28.33 -33.58 -4.54
CA TRP A 405 -27.98 -32.18 -4.24
C TRP A 405 -28.15 -31.84 -2.77
N GLU A 406 -29.24 -32.21 -2.13
CA GLU A 406 -29.56 -31.91 -0.74
C GLU A 406 -28.53 -32.54 0.22
N GLU A 407 -28.23 -33.83 0.01
CA GLU A 407 -27.26 -34.57 0.78
C GLU A 407 -25.85 -33.96 0.60
N ALA A 408 -25.44 -33.64 -0.64
CA ALA A 408 -24.19 -33.03 -0.95
C ALA A 408 -24.07 -31.61 -0.29
N PHE A 409 -25.16 -30.85 -0.33
CA PHE A 409 -25.20 -29.54 0.30
C PHE A 409 -25.11 -29.62 1.82
N ASP A 410 -25.77 -30.60 2.47
CA ASP A 410 -25.68 -30.82 3.90
C ASP A 410 -24.24 -31.20 4.35
N ILE A 411 -23.52 -32.00 3.56
CA ILE A 411 -22.12 -32.32 3.79
C ILE A 411 -21.28 -31.05 3.80
N VAL A 412 -21.42 -30.22 2.76
CA VAL A 412 -20.65 -28.93 2.65
C VAL A 412 -21.05 -27.97 3.77
N LYS A 413 -22.33 -27.89 4.12
CA LYS A 413 -22.83 -27.05 5.21
C LYS A 413 -22.22 -27.46 6.56
N ASN A 414 -22.10 -28.77 6.82
CA ASN A 414 -21.45 -29.26 8.03
C ASN A 414 -19.96 -28.90 8.05
N ALA A 415 -19.23 -29.12 6.94
CA ALA A 415 -17.84 -28.74 6.82
C ALA A 415 -17.62 -27.22 6.97
N PHE A 416 -18.54 -26.40 6.44
CA PHE A 416 -18.52 -24.95 6.66
C PHE A 416 -18.80 -24.60 8.13
N GLY A 417 -19.70 -25.34 8.80
CA GLY A 417 -19.95 -25.21 10.24
C GLY A 417 -18.70 -25.46 11.08
N GLU A 418 -17.92 -26.50 10.75
CA GLU A 418 -16.63 -26.77 11.39
C GLU A 418 -15.60 -25.67 11.13
N TYR A 419 -15.51 -25.17 9.90
CA TYR A 419 -14.64 -24.04 9.55
C TYR A 419 -15.01 -22.77 10.33
N ARG A 420 -16.31 -22.48 10.45
CA ARG A 420 -16.80 -21.36 11.28
C ARG A 420 -16.46 -21.54 12.76
N ALA A 421 -16.65 -22.73 13.32
CA ALA A 421 -16.30 -22.98 14.72
C ALA A 421 -14.79 -22.82 14.97
N SER A 422 -13.96 -23.18 14.00
CA SER A 422 -12.50 -22.92 14.05
C SER A 422 -12.20 -21.41 14.05
N TRP A 423 -12.90 -20.62 13.25
CA TRP A 423 -12.77 -19.18 13.23
C TRP A 423 -13.25 -18.55 14.55
N ASP A 424 -14.43 -18.97 15.08
CA ASP A 424 -14.93 -18.48 16.38
C ASP A 424 -13.86 -18.67 17.49
N ALA A 425 -13.18 -19.82 17.51
CA ALA A 425 -12.10 -20.09 18.47
C ALA A 425 -10.89 -19.15 18.28
N VAL A 426 -10.45 -18.90 17.04
CA VAL A 426 -9.35 -17.98 16.75
C VAL A 426 -9.73 -16.53 17.09
N TRP A 427 -10.99 -16.16 16.88
CA TRP A 427 -11.50 -14.84 17.23
C TRP A 427 -11.47 -14.61 18.74
N ASP A 428 -11.96 -15.55 19.53
CA ASP A 428 -11.96 -15.50 21.00
C ASP A 428 -10.53 -15.53 21.57
N GLU A 429 -9.63 -16.32 20.99
CA GLU A 429 -8.21 -16.34 21.37
C GLU A 429 -7.54 -14.99 21.09
N SER A 430 -7.87 -14.35 19.95
CA SER A 430 -7.35 -13.02 19.61
C SER A 430 -7.84 -11.96 20.58
N GLY A 431 -9.12 -12.03 20.98
CA GLY A 431 -9.68 -11.19 22.03
C GLY A 431 -9.00 -11.37 23.38
N SER A 432 -8.78 -12.62 23.78
CA SER A 432 -8.05 -12.95 25.00
C SER A 432 -6.60 -12.44 24.96
N THR A 433 -5.92 -12.55 23.83
CA THR A 433 -4.57 -12.01 23.61
C THR A 433 -4.51 -10.50 23.81
N LEU A 434 -5.52 -9.77 23.29
CA LEU A 434 -5.65 -8.33 23.48
C LEU A 434 -5.88 -7.97 24.96
N GLU A 435 -6.77 -8.70 25.65
CA GLU A 435 -7.04 -8.46 27.07
C GLU A 435 -5.80 -8.77 27.95
N TYR A 436 -5.06 -9.84 27.68
CA TYR A 436 -3.81 -10.14 28.39
C TYR A 436 -2.73 -9.09 28.15
N ALA A 437 -2.67 -8.53 26.94
CA ALA A 437 -1.78 -7.40 26.68
C ALA A 437 -2.14 -6.18 27.52
N PHE A 438 -3.44 -5.86 27.66
CA PHE A 438 -3.91 -4.77 28.55
C PHE A 438 -3.62 -5.08 30.02
N ASP A 439 -3.82 -6.34 30.48
CA ASP A 439 -3.46 -6.75 31.86
C ASP A 439 -2.01 -6.44 32.17
N PHE A 440 -1.12 -6.81 31.26
CA PHE A 440 0.31 -6.54 31.42
C PHE A 440 0.63 -5.04 31.37
N MET A 441 0.05 -4.32 30.41
CA MET A 441 0.24 -2.88 30.28
C MET A 441 -0.22 -2.11 31.54
N GLU A 442 -1.36 -2.47 32.10
CA GLU A 442 -1.85 -1.87 33.36
C GLU A 442 -0.93 -2.22 34.54
N ALA A 443 -0.49 -3.48 34.63
CA ALA A 443 0.38 -3.91 35.72
C ALA A 443 1.78 -3.27 35.68
N ALA A 444 2.35 -3.08 34.49
CA ALA A 444 3.71 -2.59 34.30
C ALA A 444 3.81 -1.07 34.21
N PHE A 445 2.84 -0.40 33.57
CA PHE A 445 2.93 1.00 33.15
C PHE A 445 1.79 1.88 33.63
N TYR A 446 0.69 1.31 34.10
CA TYR A 446 -0.47 2.08 34.52
C TYR A 446 -0.97 3.01 33.39
N ASN A 447 -1.40 4.23 33.74
CA ASN A 447 -1.81 5.25 32.78
C ASN A 447 -0.64 6.16 32.41
N SER A 448 0.29 5.65 31.63
CA SER A 448 1.54 6.32 31.25
C SER A 448 1.64 6.53 29.73
N GLN A 449 2.72 7.15 29.27
CA GLN A 449 3.01 7.36 27.86
C GLN A 449 3.08 6.04 27.07
N GLU A 450 3.50 4.97 27.70
CA GLU A 450 3.55 3.63 27.11
C GLU A 450 2.15 3.13 26.75
N MET A 451 1.15 3.37 27.60
CA MET A 451 -0.25 3.04 27.30
C MET A 451 -0.77 3.85 26.10
N VAL A 452 -0.42 5.14 26.05
CA VAL A 452 -0.76 6.00 24.89
C VAL A 452 -0.16 5.44 23.60
N ILE A 453 1.10 5.00 23.60
CA ILE A 453 1.75 4.39 22.44
C ILE A 453 1.03 3.11 22.02
N PHE A 454 0.68 2.25 22.97
CA PHE A 454 -0.01 0.98 22.70
C PHE A 454 -1.39 1.21 22.08
N VAL A 455 -2.22 2.06 22.67
CA VAL A 455 -3.58 2.34 22.17
C VAL A 455 -3.53 3.09 20.84
N SER A 456 -2.60 4.03 20.66
CA SER A 456 -2.40 4.71 19.37
C SER A 456 -1.97 3.74 18.28
N GLY A 457 -1.18 2.72 18.60
CA GLY A 457 -0.83 1.64 17.69
C GLY A 457 -2.08 0.87 17.24
N ILE A 458 -2.95 0.49 18.17
CA ILE A 458 -4.22 -0.19 17.89
C ILE A 458 -5.10 0.66 16.97
N ASN A 459 -5.25 1.95 17.25
CA ASN A 459 -6.05 2.88 16.45
C ASN A 459 -5.55 3.07 15.01
N THR A 460 -4.26 2.84 14.79
CA THR A 460 -3.62 3.03 13.48
C THR A 460 -3.71 1.77 12.61
N ASP A 461 -3.88 0.60 13.22
CA ASP A 461 -3.96 -0.68 12.48
C ASP A 461 -5.40 -1.00 12.08
N TYR A 462 -5.64 -1.12 10.77
CA TYR A 462 -6.95 -1.40 10.21
C TYR A 462 -7.59 -2.69 10.76
N SER A 463 -6.80 -3.77 10.92
CA SER A 463 -7.33 -5.04 11.40
C SER A 463 -7.75 -4.96 12.86
N CYS A 464 -6.97 -4.24 13.68
CA CYS A 464 -7.33 -3.99 15.07
C CYS A 464 -8.60 -3.16 15.20
N VAL A 465 -8.73 -2.09 14.41
CA VAL A 465 -9.95 -1.26 14.41
C VAL A 465 -11.17 -2.07 13.99
N ARG A 466 -11.10 -2.82 12.89
CA ARG A 466 -12.19 -3.68 12.43
C ARG A 466 -12.56 -4.76 13.45
N PHE A 467 -11.57 -5.40 14.09
CA PHE A 467 -11.82 -6.37 15.15
C PHE A 467 -12.60 -5.78 16.31
N LEU A 468 -12.24 -4.56 16.72
CA LEU A 468 -12.87 -3.84 17.83
C LEU A 468 -14.25 -3.24 17.50
N GLU A 469 -14.68 -3.23 16.23
CA GLU A 469 -16.06 -2.92 15.86
C GLU A 469 -17.06 -3.98 16.35
N THR A 470 -16.60 -5.22 16.51
CA THR A 470 -17.42 -6.37 16.91
C THR A 470 -17.02 -6.96 18.25
N TYR A 471 -15.74 -6.84 18.64
CA TYR A 471 -15.23 -7.29 19.92
C TYR A 471 -15.25 -6.17 20.95
N GLU A 472 -16.08 -6.29 22.00
CA GLU A 472 -16.15 -5.31 23.09
C GLU A 472 -14.96 -5.47 24.04
N CYS A 473 -13.99 -4.55 23.99
CA CYS A 473 -12.91 -4.41 24.95
C CYS A 473 -13.10 -3.14 25.78
N GLU A 474 -13.60 -3.27 27.02
CA GLU A 474 -13.89 -2.12 27.89
C GLU A 474 -12.64 -1.28 28.18
N ARG A 475 -11.46 -1.90 28.30
CA ARG A 475 -10.19 -1.21 28.55
C ARG A 475 -9.79 -0.37 27.36
N TYR A 476 -9.87 -0.92 26.16
CA TYR A 476 -9.62 -0.13 24.96
C TYR A 476 -10.54 1.09 24.86
N ILE A 477 -11.84 0.90 25.07
CA ILE A 477 -12.82 2.01 25.01
C ILE A 477 -12.46 3.10 26.03
N ARG A 478 -12.07 2.71 27.25
CA ARG A 478 -11.68 3.64 28.32
C ARG A 478 -10.44 4.46 27.91
N TYR A 479 -9.35 3.79 27.55
CA TYR A 479 -8.09 4.46 27.21
C TYR A 479 -8.18 5.26 25.91
N ASN A 480 -8.91 4.77 24.91
CA ASN A 480 -9.11 5.49 23.65
C ASN A 480 -9.92 6.78 23.86
N ARG A 481 -10.93 6.76 24.73
CA ARG A 481 -11.68 7.96 25.09
C ARG A 481 -10.80 8.99 25.79
N ASP A 482 -9.94 8.56 26.70
CA ASP A 482 -9.04 9.45 27.42
C ASP A 482 -8.05 10.13 26.46
N LEU A 483 -7.51 9.40 25.47
CA LEU A 483 -6.67 9.96 24.40
C LEU A 483 -7.40 11.03 23.57
N LEU A 484 -8.63 10.79 23.16
CA LEU A 484 -9.42 11.75 22.38
C LEU A 484 -9.68 13.05 23.15
N PHE A 485 -9.84 12.97 24.47
CA PHE A 485 -9.99 14.17 25.33
C PHE A 485 -8.66 14.93 25.48
N GLU A 486 -7.55 14.25 25.59
CA GLU A 486 -6.23 14.89 25.65
C GLU A 486 -5.87 15.59 24.36
N ASP A 487 -6.07 14.92 23.20
CA ASP A 487 -5.83 15.49 21.87
C ASP A 487 -6.71 16.73 21.62
N ALA A 488 -8.00 16.66 21.97
CA ALA A 488 -8.92 17.81 21.86
C ALA A 488 -8.46 18.98 22.74
N SER A 489 -7.98 18.71 23.95
CA SER A 489 -7.47 19.74 24.86
C SER A 489 -6.18 20.39 24.37
N GLN A 490 -5.28 19.61 23.77
CA GLN A 490 -4.03 20.12 23.17
C GLN A 490 -4.32 20.97 21.93
N GLU A 491 -5.23 20.51 21.06
CA GLU A 491 -5.65 21.27 19.89
C GLU A 491 -6.28 22.62 20.25
N ILE A 492 -7.11 22.65 21.30
CA ILE A 492 -7.69 23.89 21.80
C ILE A 492 -6.61 24.82 22.36
N ARG A 493 -5.62 24.30 23.12
CA ARG A 493 -4.49 25.10 23.64
C ARG A 493 -3.67 25.70 22.51
N ARG A 494 -3.34 24.90 21.49
CA ARG A 494 -2.59 25.35 20.31
C ARG A 494 -3.33 26.49 19.58
N ARG A 495 -4.63 26.36 19.38
CA ARG A 495 -5.46 27.41 18.76
C ARG A 495 -5.55 28.69 19.61
N ILE A 496 -5.45 28.56 20.91
CA ILE A 496 -5.40 29.72 21.81
C ILE A 496 -4.03 30.42 21.75
N GLU A 497 -2.94 29.66 21.61
CA GLU A 497 -1.59 30.21 21.48
C GLU A 497 -1.33 30.84 20.09
N GLU A 498 -2.07 30.45 19.06
CA GLU A 498 -2.04 31.03 17.72
C GLU A 498 -2.90 32.29 17.55
N LEU A 499 -3.74 32.66 18.58
CA LEU A 499 -4.55 33.88 18.64
C LEU A 499 -3.77 35.01 19.35
#